data_106e0d848be9cc9475e32d10b8594454
#
_entry.id   106e0d848be9cc9475e32d10b8594454
#
_cell.length_a   1.000
_cell.length_b   1.000
_cell.length_c   1.000
_cell.angle_alpha   90.00
_cell.angle_beta   90.00
_cell.angle_gamma   90.00
#
_symmetry.space_group_name_H-M   'P 1'
#
loop_
_entity.id
_entity.type
_entity.pdbx_description
1 polymer ?
#
loop_
_entity_poly.entity_id
_entity_poly.type
_entity_poly.pdbx_seq_one_letter_code
_entity_poly.pdbx_strand_id
1 'polypeptide(L)'
;AARMIIWVIGAGIILDIFGIQIGPLVAGLGLFSVAVALGAQDLFKNLISGILIIGENRFQPGDRIEVPGELHGMVEDIGFRSTLIRMFDTSPMLVPNKDLSDVKVINHGNMEFRRISWTLNLTYSTTQKQLAKICEAITQYIDTSDQFIVNPGQESFARTEELAASSIDVRVLCYTKPIGFTDFSKVKQDLIFEIIKLVRANGSEFAFPSSSIYLENTDPIDPAEYSTDGLAAQKISHDSAPDQGDD
;
A
#
# COMPACT_ATOMS: atom_id res chain seq x y z
N ALA A 1 5.28 49.71 10.94
CA ALA A 1 5.64 49.47 9.53
C ALA A 1 5.69 50.80 8.73
N ALA A 2 4.62 51.61 8.62
CA ALA A 2 4.58 52.83 7.80
C ALA A 2 5.66 53.85 8.16
N ARG A 3 5.89 54.10 9.46
CA ARG A 3 6.94 55.02 9.93
C ARG A 3 8.35 54.59 9.50
N MET A 4 8.67 53.31 9.51
CA MET A 4 9.98 52.78 9.07
C MET A 4 10.19 53.01 7.56
N ILE A 5 9.16 52.81 6.76
CA ILE A 5 9.22 53.03 5.30
C ILE A 5 9.50 54.53 5.03
N ILE A 6 8.81 55.44 5.72
CA ILE A 6 9.01 56.89 5.57
C ILE A 6 10.45 57.28 5.95
N TRP A 7 10.99 56.73 7.04
CA TRP A 7 12.37 56.98 7.45
C TRP A 7 13.40 56.45 6.43
N VAL A 8 13.17 55.28 5.88
CA VAL A 8 14.07 54.67 4.84
C VAL A 8 14.04 55.53 3.57
N ILE A 9 12.85 55.95 3.11
CA ILE A 9 12.72 56.83 1.94
C ILE A 9 13.37 58.19 2.23
N GLY A 10 13.12 58.78 3.39
CA GLY A 10 13.73 60.06 3.79
C GLY A 10 15.25 60.01 3.87
N ALA A 11 15.81 58.93 4.43
CA ALA A 11 17.26 58.70 4.45
C ALA A 11 17.83 58.58 3.02
N GLY A 12 17.12 57.89 2.12
CA GLY A 12 17.52 57.82 0.71
C GLY A 12 17.58 59.19 0.04
N ILE A 13 16.56 60.01 0.22
CA ILE A 13 16.54 61.36 -0.35
C ILE A 13 17.69 62.22 0.21
N ILE A 14 17.97 62.12 1.49
CA ILE A 14 19.08 62.86 2.11
C ILE A 14 20.43 62.43 1.50
N LEU A 15 20.67 61.13 1.35
CA LEU A 15 21.89 60.59 0.71
C LEU A 15 22.04 61.08 -0.73
N ASP A 16 20.95 61.17 -1.49
CA ASP A 16 20.95 61.65 -2.88
C ASP A 16 21.33 63.14 -2.93
N ILE A 17 20.84 63.97 -2.02
CA ILE A 17 21.22 65.42 -1.87
C ILE A 17 22.72 65.56 -1.57
N PHE A 18 23.31 64.66 -0.80
CA PHE A 18 24.75 64.61 -0.55
C PHE A 18 25.60 64.07 -1.72
N GLY A 19 24.97 63.77 -2.87
CA GLY A 19 25.64 63.30 -4.07
C GLY A 19 26.03 61.81 -4.04
N ILE A 20 25.54 61.04 -3.06
CA ILE A 20 25.76 59.59 -2.97
C ILE A 20 24.76 58.91 -3.88
N GLN A 21 25.25 58.18 -4.88
CA GLN A 21 24.43 57.41 -5.79
C GLN A 21 23.73 56.27 -5.04
N ILE A 22 22.46 56.40 -4.75
CA ILE A 22 21.67 55.39 -4.04
C ILE A 22 21.29 54.20 -4.94
N GLY A 23 21.30 54.36 -6.28
CA GLY A 23 20.96 53.33 -7.23
C GLY A 23 21.70 51.99 -7.03
N PRO A 24 23.05 51.99 -7.01
CA PRO A 24 23.84 50.78 -6.76
C PRO A 24 23.56 50.15 -5.38
N LEU A 25 23.29 50.96 -4.34
CA LEU A 25 22.98 50.47 -3.00
C LEU A 25 21.62 49.75 -2.99
N VAL A 26 20.61 50.36 -3.61
CA VAL A 26 19.26 49.71 -3.74
C VAL A 26 19.33 48.44 -4.58
N ALA A 27 20.10 48.49 -5.68
CA ALA A 27 20.30 47.31 -6.51
C ALA A 27 21.01 46.18 -5.73
N GLY A 28 22.03 46.50 -4.95
CA GLY A 28 22.74 45.52 -4.10
C GLY A 28 21.83 44.92 -3.02
N LEU A 29 21.04 45.78 -2.33
CA LEU A 29 20.05 45.30 -1.35
C LEU A 29 18.96 44.46 -2.01
N GLY A 30 18.53 44.79 -3.21
CA GLY A 30 17.59 43.99 -4.00
C GLY A 30 18.13 42.61 -4.31
N LEU A 31 19.36 42.52 -4.80
CA LEU A 31 20.02 41.25 -5.08
C LEU A 31 20.23 40.41 -3.82
N PHE A 32 20.65 41.04 -2.74
CA PHE A 32 20.79 40.40 -1.42
C PHE A 32 19.44 39.82 -0.93
N SER A 33 18.37 40.61 -1.07
CA SER A 33 17.02 40.18 -0.69
C SER A 33 16.55 38.93 -1.47
N VAL A 34 16.86 38.86 -2.79
CA VAL A 34 16.58 37.71 -3.61
C VAL A 34 17.38 36.48 -3.12
N ALA A 35 18.66 36.65 -2.82
CA ALA A 35 19.50 35.57 -2.31
C ALA A 35 18.95 35.02 -0.96
N VAL A 36 18.55 35.90 -0.05
CA VAL A 36 17.93 35.49 1.23
C VAL A 36 16.59 34.80 0.99
N ALA A 37 15.75 35.32 0.08
CA ALA A 37 14.46 34.72 -0.24
C ALA A 37 14.62 33.33 -0.81
N LEU A 38 15.58 33.10 -1.71
CA LEU A 38 15.89 31.77 -2.26
C LEU A 38 16.41 30.81 -1.18
N GLY A 39 17.28 31.30 -0.29
CA GLY A 39 17.78 30.50 0.83
C GLY A 39 16.70 30.10 1.85
N ALA A 40 15.68 30.94 2.03
CA ALA A 40 14.57 30.70 2.96
C ALA A 40 13.37 29.98 2.31
N GLN A 41 13.39 29.73 1.00
CA GLN A 41 12.26 29.22 0.24
C GLN A 41 11.67 27.91 0.81
N ASP A 42 12.53 26.96 1.16
CA ASP A 42 12.07 25.68 1.70
C ASP A 42 11.45 25.79 3.10
N LEU A 43 11.92 26.73 3.90
CA LEU A 43 11.31 27.00 5.19
C LEU A 43 9.87 27.50 5.01
N PHE A 44 9.68 28.49 4.12
CA PHE A 44 8.34 29.04 3.83
C PHE A 44 7.40 28.02 3.22
N LYS A 45 7.89 27.18 2.29
CA LYS A 45 7.08 26.07 1.74
C LYS A 45 6.57 25.15 2.83
N ASN A 46 7.43 24.70 3.74
CA ASN A 46 7.04 23.83 4.84
C ASN A 46 6.04 24.48 5.80
N LEU A 47 6.22 25.76 6.12
CA LEU A 47 5.29 26.52 6.97
C LEU A 47 3.90 26.61 6.34
N ILE A 48 3.83 27.01 5.06
CA ILE A 48 2.57 27.13 4.32
C ILE A 48 1.91 25.77 4.20
N SER A 49 2.67 24.72 3.86
CA SER A 49 2.15 23.36 3.78
C SER A 49 1.57 22.86 5.10
N GLY A 50 2.23 23.15 6.24
CA GLY A 50 1.68 22.84 7.56
C GLY A 50 0.35 23.53 7.84
N ILE A 51 0.24 24.82 7.50
CA ILE A 51 -1.01 25.58 7.64
C ILE A 51 -2.11 24.99 6.74
N LEU A 52 -1.79 24.61 5.51
CA LEU A 52 -2.76 24.01 4.57
C LEU A 52 -3.21 22.63 5.02
N ILE A 53 -2.32 21.78 5.52
CA ILE A 53 -2.67 20.46 6.06
C ILE A 53 -3.72 20.58 7.17
N ILE A 54 -3.50 21.51 8.10
CA ILE A 54 -4.41 21.77 9.22
C ILE A 54 -5.69 22.45 8.73
N GLY A 55 -5.57 23.47 7.88
CA GLY A 55 -6.71 24.28 7.41
C GLY A 55 -7.69 23.51 6.52
N GLU A 56 -7.19 22.58 5.70
CA GLU A 56 -7.99 21.72 4.84
C GLU A 56 -8.46 20.44 5.56
N ASN A 57 -8.05 20.22 6.81
CA ASN A 57 -8.33 18.98 7.56
C ASN A 57 -7.93 17.72 6.80
N ARG A 58 -6.79 17.72 6.10
CA ARG A 58 -6.33 16.56 5.34
C ARG A 58 -6.14 15.34 6.24
N PHE A 59 -5.52 15.55 7.38
CA PHE A 59 -5.37 14.59 8.48
C PHE A 59 -5.11 15.34 9.78
N GLN A 60 -5.36 14.67 10.90
CA GLN A 60 -5.20 15.22 12.24
C GLN A 60 -4.31 14.30 13.11
N PRO A 61 -3.75 14.82 14.22
CA PRO A 61 -3.13 13.95 15.22
C PRO A 61 -4.09 12.85 15.68
N GLY A 62 -3.62 11.59 15.66
CA GLY A 62 -4.42 10.40 15.90
C GLY A 62 -4.92 9.71 14.63
N ASP A 63 -4.85 10.33 13.46
CA ASP A 63 -5.22 9.71 12.20
C ASP A 63 -4.14 8.72 11.74
N ARG A 64 -4.60 7.62 11.18
CA ARG A 64 -3.74 6.68 10.47
C ARG A 64 -3.66 7.11 9.01
N ILE A 65 -2.45 7.42 8.54
CA ILE A 65 -2.21 7.83 7.16
C ILE A 65 -1.26 6.88 6.43
N GLU A 66 -1.41 6.86 5.12
CA GLU A 66 -0.57 6.09 4.21
C GLU A 66 -0.19 6.95 3.00
N VAL A 67 1.11 7.00 2.70
CA VAL A 67 1.62 7.44 1.40
C VAL A 67 2.06 6.18 0.66
N PRO A 68 1.39 5.82 -0.45
CA PRO A 68 1.61 4.56 -1.13
C PRO A 68 3.08 4.34 -1.50
N GLY A 69 3.68 3.24 -1.02
CA GLY A 69 5.07 2.86 -1.29
C GLY A 69 6.13 3.58 -0.43
N GLU A 70 5.77 4.55 0.42
CA GLU A 70 6.73 5.34 1.19
C GLU A 70 6.54 5.21 2.69
N LEU A 71 5.34 5.46 3.21
CA LEU A 71 5.07 5.42 4.64
C LEU A 71 3.67 4.93 4.96
N HIS A 72 3.54 4.32 6.15
CA HIS A 72 2.27 3.94 6.73
C HIS A 72 2.37 4.01 8.25
N GLY A 73 1.64 4.93 8.87
CA GLY A 73 1.75 5.17 10.30
C GLY A 73 0.61 6.00 10.87
N MET A 74 0.75 6.37 12.14
CA MET A 74 -0.19 7.21 12.87
C MET A 74 0.42 8.59 13.06
N VAL A 75 -0.32 9.63 12.74
CA VAL A 75 0.09 11.03 12.99
C VAL A 75 0.09 11.28 14.48
N GLU A 76 1.23 11.66 15.05
CA GLU A 76 1.33 12.05 16.46
C GLU A 76 1.19 13.56 16.65
N ASP A 77 1.89 14.33 15.83
CA ASP A 77 1.88 15.78 15.91
C ASP A 77 2.16 16.42 14.55
N ILE A 78 1.57 17.60 14.33
CA ILE A 78 1.78 18.40 13.13
C ILE A 78 2.48 19.68 13.55
N GLY A 79 3.80 19.69 13.39
CA GLY A 79 4.63 20.86 13.71
C GLY A 79 4.69 21.88 12.58
N PHE A 80 5.38 23.01 12.83
CA PHE A 80 5.52 24.10 11.86
C PHE A 80 6.19 23.68 10.54
N ARG A 81 7.21 22.83 10.59
CA ARG A 81 8.02 22.43 9.44
C ARG A 81 7.83 20.99 9.05
N SER A 82 7.51 20.14 9.99
CA SER A 82 7.44 18.69 9.81
C SER A 82 6.34 18.08 10.67
N THR A 83 5.75 17.01 10.16
CA THR A 83 4.78 16.18 10.86
C THR A 83 5.49 14.97 11.45
N LEU A 84 5.21 14.66 12.72
CA LEU A 84 5.68 13.47 13.42
C LEU A 84 4.70 12.32 13.19
N ILE A 85 5.19 11.23 12.61
CA ILE A 85 4.40 10.04 12.31
C ILE A 85 5.02 8.85 13.06
N ARG A 86 4.20 8.11 13.81
CA ARG A 86 4.59 6.86 14.47
C ARG A 86 4.32 5.71 13.50
N MET A 87 5.39 5.05 13.08
CA MET A 87 5.29 3.85 12.24
C MET A 87 4.76 2.65 13.06
N PHE A 88 4.33 1.57 12.40
CA PHE A 88 3.80 0.39 13.12
C PHE A 88 4.86 -0.40 13.89
N ASP A 89 6.13 -0.25 13.56
CA ASP A 89 7.27 -0.75 14.35
C ASP A 89 7.60 0.12 15.57
N THR A 90 6.75 1.12 15.85
CA THR A 90 6.88 2.13 16.90
C THR A 90 7.97 3.18 16.69
N SER A 91 8.71 3.14 15.58
CA SER A 91 9.70 4.17 15.28
C SER A 91 9.04 5.51 14.93
N PRO A 92 9.56 6.65 15.43
CA PRO A 92 9.08 7.97 15.01
C PRO A 92 9.73 8.35 13.67
N MET A 93 8.91 8.84 12.74
CA MET A 93 9.35 9.40 11.47
C MET A 93 8.96 10.88 11.40
N LEU A 94 9.93 11.75 11.13
CA LEU A 94 9.70 13.17 10.88
C LEU A 94 9.69 13.43 9.38
N VAL A 95 8.53 13.80 8.86
CA VAL A 95 8.33 14.07 7.44
C VAL A 95 8.12 15.57 7.23
N PRO A 96 8.88 16.23 6.33
CA PRO A 96 8.65 17.64 6.00
C PRO A 96 7.22 17.86 5.51
N ASN A 97 6.57 18.94 5.99
CA ASN A 97 5.16 19.21 5.63
C ASN A 97 4.96 19.43 4.13
N LYS A 98 5.96 20.00 3.44
CA LYS A 98 5.90 20.18 1.98
C LYS A 98 5.75 18.84 1.25
N ASP A 99 6.46 17.81 1.72
CA ASP A 99 6.45 16.48 1.07
C ASP A 99 5.07 15.84 1.24
N LEU A 100 4.46 15.95 2.45
CA LEU A 100 3.08 15.46 2.68
C LEU A 100 2.00 16.29 1.98
N SER A 101 2.28 17.55 1.68
CA SER A 101 1.35 18.43 0.96
C SER A 101 1.32 18.11 -0.54
N ASP A 102 2.45 17.72 -1.11
CA ASP A 102 2.62 17.55 -2.55
C ASP A 102 2.30 16.11 -3.03
N VAL A 103 2.21 15.13 -2.11
CA VAL A 103 1.92 13.72 -2.43
C VAL A 103 0.47 13.34 -2.18
N LYS A 104 0.08 12.17 -2.71
CA LYS A 104 -1.22 11.56 -2.43
C LYS A 104 -1.18 10.90 -1.05
N VAL A 105 -1.94 11.42 -0.10
CA VAL A 105 -2.10 10.85 1.23
C VAL A 105 -3.45 10.16 1.32
N ILE A 106 -3.45 8.90 1.75
CA ILE A 106 -4.66 8.15 2.09
C ILE A 106 -4.88 8.29 3.60
N ASN A 107 -5.98 8.92 4.00
CA ASN A 107 -6.35 9.04 5.40
C ASN A 107 -7.31 7.91 5.79
N HIS A 108 -6.78 6.94 6.54
CA HIS A 108 -7.57 5.83 7.07
C HIS A 108 -8.32 6.20 8.37
N GLY A 109 -8.05 7.36 8.98
CA GLY A 109 -8.77 7.86 10.16
C GLY A 109 -10.20 8.26 9.82
N ASN A 110 -10.43 8.78 8.61
CA ASN A 110 -11.73 9.24 8.11
C ASN A 110 -12.52 8.17 7.32
N MET A 111 -12.18 6.88 7.50
CA MET A 111 -12.96 5.83 6.84
C MET A 111 -14.37 5.74 7.42
N GLU A 112 -15.38 5.84 6.57
CA GLU A 112 -16.76 5.60 6.95
C GLU A 112 -17.05 4.11 7.18
N PHE A 113 -16.41 3.24 6.38
CA PHE A 113 -16.59 1.79 6.43
C PHE A 113 -15.27 1.08 6.14
N ARG A 114 -15.09 -0.11 6.72
CA ARG A 114 -14.00 -1.00 6.34
C ARG A 114 -14.50 -2.07 5.38
N ARG A 115 -13.95 -2.07 4.18
CA ARG A 115 -14.30 -3.03 3.14
C ARG A 115 -13.55 -4.34 3.34
N ILE A 116 -14.27 -5.46 3.25
CA ILE A 116 -13.75 -6.81 3.09
C ILE A 116 -14.08 -7.26 1.68
N SER A 117 -13.09 -7.66 0.92
CA SER A 117 -13.28 -8.21 -0.43
C SER A 117 -12.38 -9.42 -0.57
N TRP A 118 -12.99 -10.61 -0.67
CA TRP A 118 -12.29 -11.88 -0.78
C TRP A 118 -12.82 -12.66 -1.96
N THR A 119 -11.94 -13.47 -2.55
CA THR A 119 -12.28 -14.49 -3.52
C THR A 119 -12.13 -15.84 -2.85
N LEU A 120 -13.22 -16.60 -2.80
CA LEU A 120 -13.24 -17.97 -2.30
C LEU A 120 -13.09 -18.90 -3.52
N ASN A 121 -12.09 -19.75 -3.47
CA ASN A 121 -11.84 -20.72 -4.53
C ASN A 121 -12.50 -22.05 -4.15
N LEU A 122 -13.57 -22.43 -4.84
CA LEU A 122 -14.31 -23.68 -4.62
C LEU A 122 -13.97 -24.69 -5.70
N THR A 123 -14.05 -25.99 -5.36
CA THR A 123 -13.73 -27.07 -6.30
C THR A 123 -14.74 -27.14 -7.44
N TYR A 124 -14.31 -27.61 -8.61
CA TYR A 124 -15.20 -27.85 -9.77
C TYR A 124 -16.21 -28.95 -9.56
N SER A 125 -16.04 -29.80 -8.53
CA SER A 125 -17.06 -30.77 -8.09
C SER A 125 -18.30 -30.13 -7.47
N THR A 126 -18.23 -28.84 -7.14
CA THR A 126 -19.35 -28.09 -6.55
C THR A 126 -20.43 -27.85 -7.59
N THR A 127 -21.62 -28.36 -7.35
CA THR A 127 -22.76 -28.21 -8.25
C THR A 127 -23.34 -26.79 -8.20
N GLN A 128 -24.04 -26.38 -9.26
CA GLN A 128 -24.72 -25.08 -9.31
C GLN A 128 -25.68 -24.85 -8.12
N LYS A 129 -26.39 -25.90 -7.68
CA LYS A 129 -27.30 -25.80 -6.53
C LYS A 129 -26.54 -25.53 -5.22
N GLN A 130 -25.38 -26.15 -5.04
CA GLN A 130 -24.53 -25.90 -3.88
C GLN A 130 -23.95 -24.48 -3.91
N LEU A 131 -23.44 -24.03 -5.06
CA LEU A 131 -22.95 -22.66 -5.23
C LEU A 131 -24.01 -21.63 -4.88
N ALA A 132 -25.24 -21.79 -5.40
CA ALA A 132 -26.34 -20.88 -5.10
C ALA A 132 -26.64 -20.83 -3.59
N LYS A 133 -26.72 -21.99 -2.93
CA LYS A 133 -26.96 -22.07 -1.47
C LYS A 133 -25.82 -21.48 -0.66
N ILE A 134 -24.57 -21.70 -1.03
CA ILE A 134 -23.40 -21.12 -0.35
C ILE A 134 -23.44 -19.60 -0.45
N CYS A 135 -23.64 -19.05 -1.66
CA CYS A 135 -23.73 -17.62 -1.89
C CYS A 135 -24.87 -16.98 -1.10
N GLU A 136 -26.05 -17.60 -1.11
CA GLU A 136 -27.23 -17.14 -0.36
C GLU A 136 -26.98 -17.18 1.16
N ALA A 137 -26.43 -18.28 1.69
CA ALA A 137 -26.15 -18.43 3.11
C ALA A 137 -25.12 -17.43 3.62
N ILE A 138 -24.05 -17.17 2.85
CA ILE A 138 -23.04 -16.17 3.19
C ILE A 138 -23.67 -14.76 3.17
N THR A 139 -24.44 -14.43 2.14
CA THR A 139 -25.12 -13.14 2.04
C THR A 139 -26.09 -12.95 3.21
N GLN A 140 -26.88 -13.96 3.53
CA GLN A 140 -27.82 -13.93 4.66
C GLN A 140 -27.09 -13.73 6.00
N TYR A 141 -25.94 -14.39 6.20
CA TYR A 141 -25.13 -14.17 7.41
C TYR A 141 -24.65 -12.73 7.51
N ILE A 142 -24.15 -12.15 6.41
CA ILE A 142 -23.71 -10.75 6.37
C ILE A 142 -24.87 -9.81 6.68
N ASP A 143 -26.03 -10.03 6.11
CA ASP A 143 -27.21 -9.15 6.25
C ASP A 143 -27.84 -9.23 7.65
N THR A 144 -27.72 -10.36 8.34
CA THR A 144 -28.30 -10.58 9.67
C THR A 144 -27.38 -10.27 10.83
N SER A 145 -26.06 -10.17 10.57
CA SER A 145 -25.06 -9.92 11.60
C SER A 145 -24.89 -8.43 11.89
N ASP A 146 -24.94 -8.02 13.16
CA ASP A 146 -24.71 -6.65 13.60
C ASP A 146 -23.27 -6.13 13.33
N GLN A 147 -22.35 -7.02 12.94
CA GLN A 147 -20.96 -6.68 12.64
C GLN A 147 -20.80 -6.00 11.28
N PHE A 148 -21.74 -6.20 10.37
CA PHE A 148 -21.72 -5.65 9.02
C PHE A 148 -22.73 -4.52 8.86
N ILE A 149 -22.50 -3.72 7.83
CA ILE A 149 -23.40 -2.60 7.49
C ILE A 149 -24.06 -2.91 6.16
N VAL A 150 -25.37 -2.85 6.18
CA VAL A 150 -26.17 -2.81 4.96
C VAL A 150 -26.38 -1.33 4.60
N ASN A 151 -25.61 -0.85 3.64
CA ASN A 151 -25.68 0.54 3.18
C ASN A 151 -26.38 0.60 1.82
N PRO A 152 -27.39 1.47 1.62
CA PRO A 152 -28.09 1.61 0.33
C PRO A 152 -27.19 1.96 -0.86
N GLY A 153 -25.98 2.49 -0.63
CA GLY A 153 -25.03 2.85 -1.67
C GLY A 153 -23.93 1.81 -1.94
N GLN A 154 -23.86 0.73 -1.14
CA GLN A 154 -22.80 -0.27 -1.23
C GLN A 154 -23.36 -1.65 -0.91
N GLU A 155 -23.60 -2.46 -1.94
CA GLU A 155 -24.12 -3.81 -1.76
C GLU A 155 -23.07 -4.73 -1.12
N SER A 156 -23.50 -5.47 -0.08
CA SER A 156 -22.79 -6.64 0.44
C SER A 156 -23.35 -7.87 -0.27
N PHE A 157 -22.47 -8.76 -0.74
CA PHE A 157 -22.89 -9.95 -1.46
C PHE A 157 -21.84 -11.06 -1.42
N ALA A 158 -22.30 -12.29 -1.67
CA ALA A 158 -21.48 -13.40 -2.13
C ALA A 158 -22.03 -13.85 -3.49
N ARG A 159 -21.20 -13.82 -4.56
CA ARG A 159 -21.59 -14.19 -5.93
C ARG A 159 -20.48 -14.96 -6.61
N THR A 160 -20.84 -15.94 -7.42
CA THR A 160 -19.90 -16.60 -8.33
C THR A 160 -19.49 -15.60 -9.39
N GLU A 161 -18.18 -15.41 -9.58
CA GLU A 161 -17.63 -14.36 -10.44
C GLU A 161 -16.91 -14.91 -11.65
N GLU A 162 -16.10 -15.97 -11.46
CA GLU A 162 -15.23 -16.48 -12.51
C GLU A 162 -15.04 -17.98 -12.41
N LEU A 163 -14.75 -18.62 -13.56
CA LEU A 163 -14.28 -20.00 -13.67
C LEU A 163 -12.76 -19.94 -13.89
N ALA A 164 -11.99 -20.07 -12.81
CA ALA A 164 -10.53 -20.02 -12.85
C ALA A 164 -9.93 -21.36 -13.30
N ALA A 165 -8.61 -21.41 -13.48
CA ALA A 165 -7.92 -22.60 -14.01
C ALA A 165 -8.12 -23.88 -13.16
N SER A 166 -8.29 -23.74 -11.82
CA SER A 166 -8.45 -24.88 -10.90
C SER A 166 -9.59 -24.70 -9.89
N SER A 167 -10.40 -23.65 -10.01
CA SER A 167 -11.47 -23.32 -9.06
C SER A 167 -12.64 -22.60 -9.70
N ILE A 168 -13.79 -22.67 -9.03
CA ILE A 168 -14.91 -21.75 -9.25
C ILE A 168 -14.77 -20.65 -8.22
N ASP A 169 -14.62 -19.43 -8.67
CA ASP A 169 -14.35 -18.27 -7.83
C ASP A 169 -15.65 -17.60 -7.38
N VAL A 170 -15.82 -17.51 -6.07
CA VAL A 170 -16.92 -16.79 -5.43
C VAL A 170 -16.38 -15.55 -4.75
N ARG A 171 -16.83 -14.39 -5.21
CA ARG A 171 -16.50 -13.12 -4.56
C ARG A 171 -17.42 -12.87 -3.38
N VAL A 172 -16.81 -12.58 -2.22
CA VAL A 172 -17.49 -12.09 -1.03
C VAL A 172 -17.08 -10.64 -0.82
N LEU A 173 -18.07 -9.75 -0.84
CA LEU A 173 -17.89 -8.33 -0.60
C LEU A 173 -18.81 -7.90 0.54
N CYS A 174 -18.25 -7.29 1.58
CA CYS A 174 -19.02 -6.73 2.68
C CYS A 174 -18.29 -5.56 3.34
N TYR A 175 -19.04 -4.81 4.15
CA TYR A 175 -18.56 -3.62 4.82
C TYR A 175 -18.83 -3.71 6.31
N THR A 176 -17.83 -3.33 7.11
CA THR A 176 -17.95 -3.26 8.57
C THR A 176 -18.00 -1.81 9.04
N LYS A 177 -18.50 -1.59 10.24
CA LYS A 177 -18.41 -0.29 10.92
C LYS A 177 -16.96 0.17 11.04
N PRO A 178 -16.67 1.49 11.15
CA PRO A 178 -15.33 2.01 11.38
C PRO A 178 -14.88 1.66 12.81
N ILE A 179 -14.26 0.51 12.95
CA ILE A 179 -13.78 -0.03 14.21
C ILE A 179 -12.26 -0.10 14.23
N GLY A 180 -11.67 -0.18 15.42
CA GLY A 180 -10.25 -0.37 15.59
C GLY A 180 -9.72 -1.60 14.85
N PHE A 181 -8.42 -1.63 14.55
CA PHE A 181 -7.81 -2.71 13.78
C PHE A 181 -7.98 -4.08 14.45
N THR A 182 -7.88 -4.14 15.78
CA THR A 182 -8.04 -5.37 16.56
C THR A 182 -9.44 -5.95 16.44
N ASP A 183 -10.47 -5.10 16.56
CA ASP A 183 -11.87 -5.52 16.45
C ASP A 183 -12.23 -5.91 15.02
N PHE A 184 -11.73 -5.15 14.03
CA PHE A 184 -11.85 -5.52 12.63
C PHE A 184 -11.22 -6.89 12.32
N SER A 185 -10.08 -7.20 12.93
CA SER A 185 -9.42 -8.51 12.76
C SER A 185 -10.26 -9.65 13.34
N LYS A 186 -10.97 -9.42 14.46
CA LYS A 186 -11.94 -10.39 15.01
C LYS A 186 -13.12 -10.61 14.06
N VAL A 187 -13.72 -9.53 13.56
CA VAL A 187 -14.83 -9.63 12.60
C VAL A 187 -14.41 -10.41 11.35
N LYS A 188 -13.18 -10.17 10.85
CA LYS A 188 -12.63 -10.96 9.74
C LYS A 188 -12.50 -12.44 10.06
N GLN A 189 -12.01 -12.76 11.25
CA GLN A 189 -11.85 -14.13 11.71
C GLN A 189 -13.20 -14.84 11.82
N ASP A 190 -14.19 -14.19 12.43
CA ASP A 190 -15.53 -14.73 12.60
C ASP A 190 -16.18 -15.01 11.23
N LEU A 191 -16.03 -14.08 10.29
CA LEU A 191 -16.52 -14.27 8.92
C LEU A 191 -15.82 -15.47 8.22
N ILE A 192 -14.51 -15.63 8.39
CA ILE A 192 -13.77 -16.77 7.83
C ILE A 192 -14.31 -18.08 8.40
N PHE A 193 -14.51 -18.16 9.71
CA PHE A 193 -15.00 -19.38 10.36
C PHE A 193 -16.42 -19.73 9.90
N GLU A 194 -17.30 -18.73 9.77
CA GLU A 194 -18.64 -18.97 9.27
C GLU A 194 -18.65 -19.38 7.80
N ILE A 195 -17.82 -18.76 6.95
CA ILE A 195 -17.67 -19.16 5.55
C ILE A 195 -17.22 -20.63 5.45
N ILE A 196 -16.20 -21.04 6.23
CA ILE A 196 -15.72 -22.42 6.24
C ILE A 196 -16.83 -23.40 6.63
N LYS A 197 -17.59 -23.05 7.66
CA LYS A 197 -18.73 -23.84 8.12
C LYS A 197 -19.82 -23.95 7.06
N LEU A 198 -20.21 -22.84 6.42
CA LEU A 198 -21.24 -22.80 5.39
C LEU A 198 -20.85 -23.58 4.14
N VAL A 199 -19.60 -23.47 3.68
CA VAL A 199 -19.09 -24.22 2.54
C VAL A 199 -19.16 -25.73 2.81
N ARG A 200 -18.65 -26.18 3.97
CA ARG A 200 -18.67 -27.59 4.37
C ARG A 200 -20.09 -28.13 4.58
N ALA A 201 -20.97 -27.34 5.24
CA ALA A 201 -22.36 -27.73 5.48
C ALA A 201 -23.16 -27.95 4.19
N ASN A 202 -22.77 -27.27 3.10
CA ASN A 202 -23.38 -27.45 1.78
C ASN A 202 -22.67 -28.54 0.92
N GLY A 203 -21.74 -29.30 1.51
CA GLY A 203 -21.05 -30.40 0.83
C GLY A 203 -20.08 -29.95 -0.27
N SER A 204 -19.50 -28.76 -0.10
CA SER A 204 -18.46 -28.23 -0.97
C SER A 204 -17.13 -28.14 -0.23
N GLU A 205 -16.05 -28.00 -0.98
CA GLU A 205 -14.68 -27.89 -0.48
C GLU A 205 -13.95 -26.73 -1.16
N PHE A 206 -12.93 -26.21 -0.48
CA PHE A 206 -12.04 -25.21 -1.07
C PHE A 206 -11.10 -25.89 -2.06
N ALA A 207 -10.88 -25.22 -3.20
CA ALA A 207 -9.97 -25.70 -4.21
C ALA A 207 -8.50 -25.50 -3.79
N PHE A 208 -7.68 -26.50 -4.06
CA PHE A 208 -6.24 -26.37 -4.01
C PHE A 208 -5.70 -26.13 -5.43
N PRO A 209 -4.60 -25.40 -5.60
CA PRO A 209 -3.92 -25.32 -6.89
C PRO A 209 -3.60 -26.75 -7.36
N SER A 210 -4.20 -27.16 -8.46
CA SER A 210 -4.02 -28.50 -9.01
C SER A 210 -3.55 -28.42 -10.46
N SER A 211 -2.63 -29.31 -10.83
CA SER A 211 -2.20 -29.53 -12.21
C SER A 211 -2.41 -31.01 -12.57
N SER A 212 -2.97 -31.25 -13.73
CA SER A 212 -3.08 -32.60 -14.27
C SER A 212 -1.87 -32.88 -15.15
N ILE A 213 -1.11 -33.94 -14.81
CA ILE A 213 0.01 -34.43 -15.62
C ILE A 213 -0.49 -35.64 -16.38
N TYR A 214 -0.54 -35.53 -17.69
CA TYR A 214 -0.79 -36.66 -18.57
C TYR A 214 0.55 -37.26 -18.93
N LEU A 215 0.81 -38.50 -18.48
CA LEU A 215 1.97 -39.28 -18.90
C LEU A 215 1.59 -40.00 -20.21
N GLU A 216 2.02 -39.47 -21.34
CA GLU A 216 1.96 -40.18 -22.62
C GLU A 216 3.13 -41.17 -22.70
N ASN A 217 2.82 -42.46 -22.91
CA ASN A 217 3.77 -43.59 -22.99
C ASN A 217 4.63 -43.80 -21.74
N THR A 218 4.10 -44.46 -20.76
CA THR A 218 4.90 -45.34 -19.92
C THR A 218 4.97 -46.71 -20.61
N ASP A 219 5.81 -46.87 -21.63
CA ASP A 219 6.36 -48.20 -21.90
C ASP A 219 6.99 -48.65 -20.57
N PRO A 220 6.71 -49.87 -20.11
CA PRO A 220 7.32 -50.38 -18.90
C PRO A 220 8.83 -50.29 -19.08
N ILE A 221 9.47 -49.43 -18.26
CA ILE A 221 10.93 -49.30 -18.25
C ILE A 221 11.47 -50.67 -17.90
N ASP A 222 12.12 -51.33 -18.88
CA ASP A 222 12.74 -52.63 -18.64
C ASP A 222 13.86 -52.42 -17.61
N PRO A 223 13.77 -53.06 -16.41
CA PRO A 223 14.81 -52.93 -15.39
C PRO A 223 16.19 -53.39 -15.88
N ALA A 224 16.28 -54.11 -17.00
CA ALA A 224 17.54 -54.53 -17.61
C ALA A 224 18.29 -53.40 -18.34
N GLU A 225 17.62 -52.28 -18.68
CA GLU A 225 18.26 -51.13 -19.34
C GLU A 225 19.05 -50.25 -18.35
N TYR A 226 18.82 -50.42 -17.05
CA TYR A 226 19.62 -49.78 -15.97
C TYR A 226 20.67 -50.74 -15.39
N SER A 227 21.26 -51.62 -16.21
CA SER A 227 22.44 -52.35 -15.76
C SER A 227 23.60 -51.34 -15.57
N THR A 228 24.25 -51.42 -14.41
CA THR A 228 25.36 -50.56 -13.99
C THR A 228 26.60 -50.66 -14.88
N ASP A 229 26.60 -51.43 -15.93
CA ASP A 229 27.70 -51.59 -16.88
C ASP A 229 27.92 -50.40 -17.80
N GLY A 230 26.86 -49.58 -18.04
CA GLY A 230 26.99 -48.34 -18.82
C GLY A 230 27.75 -47.20 -18.11
N LEU A 231 27.73 -47.19 -16.77
CA LEU A 231 28.42 -46.16 -15.97
C LEU A 231 29.92 -46.45 -15.77
N ALA A 232 30.36 -47.68 -15.90
CA ALA A 232 31.77 -48.09 -15.84
C ALA A 232 32.50 -47.72 -17.12
N ALA A 233 31.84 -47.74 -18.27
CA ALA A 233 32.47 -47.42 -19.58
C ALA A 233 32.71 -45.92 -19.76
N GLN A 234 31.95 -45.04 -19.12
CA GLN A 234 32.17 -43.59 -19.19
C GLN A 234 33.30 -43.06 -18.28
N LYS A 235 33.74 -43.83 -17.28
CA LYS A 235 34.83 -43.46 -16.39
C LYS A 235 36.22 -43.71 -16.96
N ILE A 236 36.34 -44.54 -18.01
CA ILE A 236 37.66 -44.94 -18.58
C ILE A 236 38.13 -43.98 -19.72
N SER A 237 37.24 -43.16 -20.26
CA SER A 237 37.62 -42.26 -21.38
C SER A 237 38.10 -40.87 -20.97
N HIS A 238 38.24 -40.56 -19.65
CA HIS A 238 38.68 -39.26 -19.17
C HIS A 238 40.12 -39.25 -18.63
N ASP A 239 40.85 -40.34 -18.70
CA ASP A 239 42.21 -40.44 -18.08
C ASP A 239 43.33 -40.75 -19.10
N SER A 240 43.22 -40.16 -20.30
CA SER A 240 44.33 -40.14 -21.26
C SER A 240 44.46 -38.80 -21.96
N ALA A 241 44.90 -37.81 -21.21
CA ALA A 241 45.55 -36.62 -21.77
C ALA A 241 47.05 -36.90 -21.86
N PRO A 242 47.69 -36.74 -23.04
CA PRO A 242 49.15 -36.88 -23.14
C PRO A 242 49.86 -35.70 -22.51
N ASP A 243 50.77 -36.02 -21.63
CA ASP A 243 51.88 -35.21 -21.15
C ASP A 243 52.65 -34.65 -22.36
N GLN A 244 52.69 -33.35 -22.54
CA GLN A 244 53.66 -32.67 -23.41
C GLN A 244 54.60 -31.89 -22.50
N GLY A 245 55.78 -32.50 -22.33
CA GLY A 245 56.93 -31.93 -21.69
C GLY A 245 57.51 -30.78 -22.49
N ASP A 246 58.28 -30.02 -21.74
CA ASP A 246 59.19 -28.95 -22.05
C ASP A 246 59.89 -29.03 -23.42
N ASP A 247 59.98 -27.85 -24.11
CA ASP A 247 61.18 -27.17 -24.53
C ASP A 247 60.94 -25.68 -24.81
#